data_cad015f584060e30ba2463c7b5c0da2b
#
_entry.id   cad015f584060e30ba2463c7b5c0da2b
#
_cell.length_a   1.000
_cell.length_b   1.000
_cell.length_c   1.000
_cell.angle_alpha   90.00
_cell.angle_beta   90.00
_cell.angle_gamma   90.00
#
_symmetry.space_group_name_H-M   'P 1'
#
loop_
_entity.id
_entity.type
_entity.pdbx_description
1 polymer ?
#
loop_
_entity_poly.entity_id
_entity_poly.type
_entity_poly.pdbx_seq_one_letter_code
_entity_poly.pdbx_strand_id
1 'polypeptide(L)'
;MHLMLYGIIMVQRKLWKGGLDMKFGPIEIKDKSNRTIVLRNATPEDAEDLITYLKVTTAETPYLIREPEEVVMTQEQETAFINNCLNSDRSLMLIATLDGKHIGNCSFNPVGNYKRYRHRCEVAIALYQEFCGYGIGKIMLETVLKAAKESGFEQAELEVISDNQNAIALY
;
A
#
# COMPACT_ATOMS: atom_id res chain seq x y z
N MET A 1 -19.24 -17.42 5.66
CA MET A 1 -17.96 -17.40 6.42
C MET A 1 -16.86 -17.40 5.37
N HIS A 2 -16.29 -16.20 5.12
CA HIS A 2 -15.20 -16.05 4.16
C HIS A 2 -13.90 -16.55 4.79
N LEU A 3 -13.17 -17.37 4.06
CA LEU A 3 -11.87 -17.86 4.50
C LEU A 3 -10.81 -16.79 4.19
N MET A 4 -10.03 -16.39 5.20
CA MET A 4 -8.85 -15.54 5.01
C MET A 4 -7.67 -16.40 4.59
N LEU A 5 -7.05 -16.05 3.47
CA LEU A 5 -5.80 -16.66 3.02
C LEU A 5 -4.62 -15.77 3.40
N TYR A 6 -3.59 -16.37 3.97
CA TYR A 6 -2.33 -15.68 4.27
C TYR A 6 -1.35 -15.91 3.13
N GLY A 7 -0.88 -14.84 2.53
CA GLY A 7 0.21 -14.87 1.56
C GLY A 7 1.52 -14.42 2.20
N ILE A 8 2.60 -15.16 1.94
CA ILE A 8 3.96 -14.80 2.35
C ILE A 8 4.80 -14.66 1.09
N ILE A 9 5.36 -13.47 0.88
CA ILE A 9 6.28 -13.20 -0.21
C ILE A 9 7.69 -13.14 0.39
N MET A 10 8.56 -14.09 0.00
CA MET A 10 9.95 -14.08 0.43
C MET A 10 10.75 -13.08 -0.39
N VAL A 11 11.29 -12.08 0.29
CA VAL A 11 12.12 -11.04 -0.30
C VAL A 11 13.58 -11.37 0.00
N GLN A 12 14.35 -11.88 -0.97
CA GLN A 12 15.73 -12.31 -0.75
C GLN A 12 16.61 -11.19 -0.20
N ARG A 13 17.36 -11.51 0.85
CA ARG A 13 18.23 -10.59 1.59
C ARG A 13 19.34 -10.00 0.69
N LYS A 14 19.37 -8.68 0.57
CA LYS A 14 20.58 -7.94 0.18
C LYS A 14 21.17 -7.34 1.46
N LEU A 15 22.49 -7.43 1.65
CA LEU A 15 23.17 -6.80 2.80
C LEU A 15 22.81 -5.30 2.83
N TRP A 16 21.99 -4.94 3.82
CA TRP A 16 21.55 -3.57 4.04
C TRP A 16 22.69 -2.74 4.61
N LYS A 17 23.05 -1.66 3.95
CA LYS A 17 23.96 -0.64 4.43
C LYS A 17 23.18 0.65 4.68
N GLY A 18 22.62 0.76 5.87
CA GLY A 18 22.19 1.99 6.53
C GLY A 18 21.27 2.98 5.79
N GLY A 19 20.16 3.38 6.45
CA GLY A 19 19.47 4.67 6.31
C GLY A 19 19.12 5.13 4.90
N LEU A 20 18.12 4.52 4.27
CA LEU A 20 17.42 5.16 3.15
C LEU A 20 16.31 6.03 3.76
N ASP A 21 16.38 7.33 3.48
CA ASP A 21 15.23 8.21 3.59
C ASP A 21 14.11 7.59 2.72
N MET A 22 13.01 7.12 3.33
CA MET A 22 11.89 6.47 2.64
C MET A 22 11.07 7.48 1.81
N LYS A 23 11.67 8.61 1.48
CA LYS A 23 11.12 9.57 0.53
C LYS A 23 11.23 9.01 -0.86
N PHE A 24 10.12 8.41 -1.29
CA PHE A 24 9.95 7.95 -2.65
C PHE A 24 9.58 9.15 -3.52
N GLY A 25 10.47 9.58 -4.41
CA GLY A 25 10.21 10.67 -5.35
C GLY A 25 9.13 10.29 -6.37
N PRO A 26 8.39 11.25 -6.92
CA PRO A 26 7.38 10.94 -7.92
C PRO A 26 8.00 10.23 -9.12
N ILE A 27 7.40 9.11 -9.51
CA ILE A 27 7.72 8.39 -10.75
C ILE A 27 6.48 8.30 -11.62
N GLU A 28 6.67 8.45 -12.91
CA GLU A 28 5.63 8.25 -13.90
C GLU A 28 5.67 6.83 -14.44
N ILE A 29 4.51 6.20 -14.48
CA ILE A 29 4.32 4.89 -15.09
C ILE A 29 3.21 4.97 -16.15
N LYS A 30 3.17 4.00 -17.05
CA LYS A 30 2.07 3.84 -18.00
C LYS A 30 1.23 2.64 -17.60
N ASP A 31 -0.08 2.84 -17.55
CA ASP A 31 -1.03 1.74 -17.43
C ASP A 31 -1.27 1.05 -18.80
N LYS A 32 -2.07 -0.01 -18.81
CA LYS A 32 -2.39 -0.75 -20.06
C LYS A 32 -3.14 0.07 -21.11
N SER A 33 -3.76 1.19 -20.71
CA SER A 33 -4.42 2.15 -21.62
C SER A 33 -3.52 3.32 -22.02
N ASN A 34 -2.21 3.24 -21.71
CA ASN A 34 -1.22 4.27 -21.97
C ASN A 34 -1.46 5.60 -21.23
N ARG A 35 -2.29 5.61 -20.16
CA ARG A 35 -2.47 6.77 -19.28
C ARG A 35 -1.24 6.93 -18.40
N THR A 36 -0.86 8.18 -18.11
CA THR A 36 0.24 8.48 -17.20
C THR A 36 -0.26 8.47 -15.76
N ILE A 37 0.25 7.55 -14.96
CA ILE A 37 -0.01 7.45 -13.53
C ILE A 37 1.24 7.91 -12.80
N VAL A 38 1.08 8.77 -11.81
CA VAL A 38 2.18 9.22 -10.94
C VAL A 38 2.11 8.45 -9.63
N LEU A 39 3.22 7.79 -9.27
CA LEU A 39 3.40 7.13 -7.97
C LEU A 39 4.30 8.02 -7.10
N ARG A 40 3.87 8.32 -5.87
CA ARG A 40 4.62 9.12 -4.90
C ARG A 40 4.25 8.77 -3.47
N ASN A 41 5.03 9.24 -2.50
CA ASN A 41 4.59 9.22 -1.10
C ASN A 41 3.28 10.02 -0.95
N ALA A 42 2.44 9.56 -0.02
CA ALA A 42 1.38 10.40 0.51
C ALA A 42 1.99 11.57 1.30
N THR A 43 1.35 12.72 1.25
CA THR A 43 1.70 13.92 2.02
C THR A 43 0.52 14.35 2.90
N PRO A 44 0.71 15.18 3.95
CA PRO A 44 -0.39 15.66 4.80
C PRO A 44 -1.56 16.27 4.03
N GLU A 45 -1.30 16.87 2.89
CA GLU A 45 -2.31 17.47 2.02
C GLU A 45 -3.25 16.43 1.38
N ASP A 46 -2.83 15.16 1.32
CA ASP A 46 -3.63 14.06 0.78
C ASP A 46 -4.62 13.47 1.82
N ALA A 47 -4.59 13.91 3.07
CA ALA A 47 -5.34 13.27 4.18
C ALA A 47 -6.85 13.21 3.93
N GLU A 48 -7.45 14.28 3.41
CA GLU A 48 -8.89 14.32 3.10
C GLU A 48 -9.25 13.38 1.94
N ASP A 49 -8.44 13.37 0.89
CA ASP A 49 -8.62 12.49 -0.26
C ASP A 49 -8.45 11.01 0.14
N LEU A 50 -7.52 10.69 1.04
CA LEU A 50 -7.30 9.34 1.55
C LEU A 50 -8.48 8.86 2.41
N ILE A 51 -9.06 9.71 3.25
CA ILE A 51 -10.26 9.37 4.02
C ILE A 51 -11.44 9.09 3.08
N THR A 52 -11.62 9.96 2.07
CA THR A 52 -12.65 9.78 1.04
C THR A 52 -12.43 8.47 0.27
N TYR A 53 -11.20 8.21 -0.14
CA TYR A 53 -10.80 6.99 -0.81
C TYR A 53 -11.11 5.74 0.03
N LEU A 54 -10.77 5.73 1.33
CA LEU A 54 -11.08 4.61 2.21
C LEU A 54 -12.58 4.35 2.31
N LYS A 55 -13.40 5.39 2.45
CA LYS A 55 -14.88 5.27 2.48
C LYS A 55 -15.45 4.68 1.20
N VAL A 56 -14.94 5.13 0.04
CA VAL A 56 -15.43 4.65 -1.24
C VAL A 56 -14.97 3.22 -1.49
N THR A 57 -13.69 2.92 -1.33
CA THR A 57 -13.16 1.58 -1.62
C THR A 57 -13.73 0.51 -0.70
N THR A 58 -14.00 0.81 0.59
CA THR A 58 -14.68 -0.13 1.49
C THR A 58 -16.13 -0.38 1.09
N ALA A 59 -16.80 0.61 0.48
CA ALA A 59 -18.16 0.44 -0.04
C ALA A 59 -18.20 -0.28 -1.40
N GLU A 60 -17.14 -0.20 -2.21
CA GLU A 60 -17.07 -0.84 -3.54
C GLU A 60 -16.85 -2.35 -3.47
N THR A 61 -16.32 -2.88 -2.36
CA THR A 61 -15.96 -4.29 -2.25
C THR A 61 -16.07 -4.83 -0.83
N PRO A 62 -16.55 -6.07 -0.65
CA PRO A 62 -16.57 -6.74 0.66
C PRO A 62 -15.22 -7.38 1.02
N TYR A 63 -14.16 -7.11 0.27
CA TYR A 63 -12.86 -7.78 0.42
C TYR A 63 -11.85 -7.00 1.23
N LEU A 64 -12.16 -5.76 1.65
CA LEU A 64 -11.33 -5.00 2.56
C LEU A 64 -11.65 -5.35 4.01
N ILE A 65 -10.67 -5.19 4.90
CA ILE A 65 -10.79 -5.56 6.30
C ILE A 65 -11.80 -4.70 7.08
N ARG A 66 -12.05 -3.47 6.61
CA ARG A 66 -12.97 -2.53 7.24
C ARG A 66 -14.30 -2.49 6.48
N GLU A 67 -15.38 -2.39 7.24
CA GLU A 67 -16.66 -1.97 6.69
C GLU A 67 -16.70 -0.44 6.53
N PRO A 68 -17.55 0.11 5.63
CA PRO A 68 -17.61 1.56 5.40
C PRO A 68 -17.87 2.38 6.68
N GLU A 69 -18.68 1.85 7.61
CA GLU A 69 -19.03 2.48 8.88
C GLU A 69 -17.86 2.56 9.87
N GLU A 70 -16.84 1.73 9.67
CA GLU A 70 -15.63 1.71 10.51
C GLU A 70 -14.59 2.74 10.06
N VAL A 71 -14.82 3.42 8.94
CA VAL A 71 -13.95 4.51 8.45
C VAL A 71 -14.33 5.82 9.15
N VAL A 72 -13.94 5.94 10.43
CA VAL A 72 -14.30 7.04 11.34
C VAL A 72 -13.12 7.96 11.68
N MET A 73 -11.97 7.79 11.03
CA MET A 73 -10.77 8.60 11.29
C MET A 73 -10.99 10.07 10.94
N THR A 74 -10.42 10.96 11.76
CA THR A 74 -10.40 12.40 11.47
C THR A 74 -9.24 12.76 10.55
N GLN A 75 -9.31 13.96 9.96
CA GLN A 75 -8.22 14.47 9.11
C GLN A 75 -6.90 14.60 9.91
N GLU A 76 -6.97 14.98 11.18
CA GLU A 76 -5.80 15.08 12.06
C GLU A 76 -5.15 13.70 12.29
N GLN A 77 -5.97 12.66 12.48
CA GLN A 77 -5.49 11.30 12.68
C GLN A 77 -4.81 10.76 11.40
N GLU A 78 -5.42 10.99 10.23
CA GLU A 78 -4.83 10.58 8.95
C GLU A 78 -3.54 11.36 8.65
N THR A 79 -3.54 12.66 8.89
CA THR A 79 -2.33 13.51 8.77
C THR A 79 -1.21 13.01 9.67
N ALA A 80 -1.52 12.63 10.92
CA ALA A 80 -0.53 12.08 11.85
C ALA A 80 0.01 10.72 11.36
N PHE A 81 -0.85 9.87 10.81
CA PHE A 81 -0.45 8.59 10.21
C PHE A 81 0.48 8.78 9.01
N ILE A 82 0.14 9.68 8.09
CA ILE A 82 0.98 10.02 6.93
C ILE A 82 2.35 10.53 7.39
N ASN A 83 2.39 11.46 8.35
CA ASN A 83 3.65 11.98 8.90
C ASN A 83 4.49 10.89 9.54
N ASN A 84 3.88 9.93 10.25
CA ASN A 84 4.59 8.80 10.83
C ASN A 84 5.21 7.92 9.74
N CYS A 85 4.51 7.69 8.63
CA CYS A 85 5.06 6.96 7.49
C CYS A 85 6.22 7.71 6.83
N LEU A 86 6.08 9.03 6.62
CA LEU A 86 7.12 9.88 6.00
C LEU A 86 8.42 9.97 6.83
N ASN A 87 8.30 9.91 8.16
CA ASN A 87 9.42 9.99 9.08
C ASN A 87 9.97 8.61 9.49
N SER A 88 9.42 7.52 8.95
CA SER A 88 9.86 6.16 9.21
C SER A 88 10.85 5.71 8.15
N ASP A 89 11.91 5.03 8.55
CA ASP A 89 12.81 4.30 7.67
C ASP A 89 12.33 2.87 7.36
N ARG A 90 11.15 2.50 7.92
CA ARG A 90 10.61 1.14 7.87
C ARG A 90 9.12 1.07 7.49
N SER A 91 8.55 2.17 7.05
CA SER A 91 7.17 2.22 6.56
C SER A 91 7.12 3.05 5.30
N LEU A 92 6.28 2.65 4.36
CA LEU A 92 6.03 3.40 3.13
C LEU A 92 4.53 3.44 2.86
N MET A 93 4.01 4.61 2.57
CA MET A 93 2.69 4.79 1.99
C MET A 93 2.84 5.42 0.61
N LEU A 94 2.65 4.61 -0.41
CA LEU A 94 2.72 4.99 -1.81
C LEU A 94 1.30 5.21 -2.34
N ILE A 95 1.04 6.37 -2.92
CA ILE A 95 -0.21 6.66 -3.61
C ILE A 95 -0.02 6.71 -5.13
N ALA A 96 -1.07 6.36 -5.85
CA ALA A 96 -1.16 6.52 -7.30
C ALA A 96 -2.13 7.65 -7.62
N THR A 97 -1.73 8.52 -8.54
CA THR A 97 -2.59 9.60 -9.03
C THR A 97 -2.69 9.59 -10.56
N LEU A 98 -3.86 9.95 -11.09
CA LEU A 98 -4.13 10.19 -12.50
C LEU A 98 -4.66 11.61 -12.65
N ASP A 99 -3.98 12.44 -13.43
CA ASP A 99 -4.30 13.86 -13.62
C ASP A 99 -4.45 14.61 -12.27
N GLY A 100 -3.59 14.28 -11.30
CA GLY A 100 -3.57 14.82 -9.96
C GLY A 100 -4.63 14.25 -8.99
N LYS A 101 -5.54 13.39 -9.45
CA LYS A 101 -6.56 12.74 -8.59
C LYS A 101 -6.02 11.45 -8.03
N HIS A 102 -6.23 11.22 -6.74
CA HIS A 102 -5.91 9.97 -6.05
C HIS A 102 -6.75 8.81 -6.60
N ILE A 103 -6.11 7.69 -6.97
CA ILE A 103 -6.78 6.52 -7.57
C ILE A 103 -6.50 5.20 -6.82
N GLY A 104 -5.55 5.20 -5.90
CA GLY A 104 -5.23 4.01 -5.12
C GLY A 104 -4.00 4.19 -4.24
N ASN A 105 -3.82 3.31 -3.28
CA ASN A 105 -2.62 3.27 -2.46
C ASN A 105 -2.05 1.84 -2.33
N CYS A 106 -0.77 1.78 -1.99
CA CYS A 106 -0.07 0.58 -1.61
C CYS A 106 0.95 0.91 -0.54
N SER A 107 1.01 0.12 0.52
CA SER A 107 1.88 0.43 1.66
C SER A 107 2.56 -0.82 2.19
N PHE A 108 3.66 -0.62 2.93
CA PHE A 108 4.15 -1.62 3.87
C PHE A 108 4.42 -1.01 5.23
N ASN A 109 4.25 -1.82 6.28
CA ASN A 109 4.55 -1.48 7.67
C ASN A 109 5.21 -2.67 8.37
N PRO A 110 6.05 -2.46 9.40
CA PRO A 110 6.61 -3.55 10.19
C PRO A 110 5.51 -4.37 10.87
N VAL A 111 5.68 -5.69 10.90
CA VAL A 111 4.81 -6.57 11.71
C VAL A 111 5.23 -6.47 13.16
N GLY A 112 4.57 -5.60 13.94
CA GLY A 112 4.84 -5.37 15.36
C GLY A 112 6.24 -4.81 15.64
N ASN A 113 6.56 -4.62 16.94
CA ASN A 113 7.77 -3.93 17.40
C ASN A 113 8.82 -4.88 18.01
N TYR A 114 8.66 -6.20 17.89
CA TYR A 114 9.58 -7.15 18.49
C TYR A 114 10.82 -7.39 17.62
N LYS A 115 12.00 -7.45 18.24
CA LYS A 115 13.27 -7.69 17.52
C LYS A 115 13.25 -8.96 16.64
N ARG A 116 12.52 -9.99 17.06
CA ARG A 116 12.39 -11.25 16.30
C ARG A 116 11.50 -11.10 15.05
N TYR A 117 10.66 -10.05 14.98
CA TYR A 117 9.76 -9.78 13.86
C TYR A 117 10.32 -8.73 12.88
N ARG A 118 11.51 -8.17 13.19
CA ARG A 118 12.09 -7.08 12.41
C ARG A 118 12.34 -7.42 10.92
N HIS A 119 12.36 -8.69 10.56
CA HIS A 119 12.51 -9.14 9.17
C HIS A 119 11.18 -9.20 8.40
N ARG A 120 10.05 -8.92 9.06
CA ARG A 120 8.69 -9.06 8.52
C ARG A 120 8.04 -7.70 8.33
N CYS A 121 7.35 -7.52 7.21
CA CYS A 121 6.44 -6.41 6.99
C CYS A 121 5.09 -6.93 6.48
N GLU A 122 4.06 -6.17 6.76
CA GLU A 122 2.72 -6.34 6.22
C GLU A 122 2.55 -5.41 5.02
N VAL A 123 1.94 -5.90 3.95
CA VAL A 123 1.67 -5.14 2.72
C VAL A 123 0.17 -5.04 2.51
N ALA A 124 -0.29 -3.83 2.19
CA ALA A 124 -1.68 -3.58 1.82
C ALA A 124 -1.74 -2.82 0.50
N ILE A 125 -2.71 -3.18 -0.34
CA ILE A 125 -2.97 -2.50 -1.60
C ILE A 125 -4.48 -2.46 -1.88
N ALA A 126 -4.97 -1.31 -2.32
CA ALA A 126 -6.27 -1.18 -2.94
C ALA A 126 -6.26 -0.05 -3.98
N LEU A 127 -7.16 -0.13 -4.94
CA LEU A 127 -7.45 0.90 -5.93
C LEU A 127 -8.97 1.08 -5.99
N TYR A 128 -9.44 2.25 -6.42
CA TYR A 128 -10.84 2.36 -6.84
C TYR A 128 -11.15 1.32 -7.91
N GLN A 129 -12.34 0.74 -7.86
CA GLN A 129 -12.72 -0.38 -8.72
C GLN A 129 -12.57 -0.04 -10.22
N GLU A 130 -12.87 1.19 -10.61
CA GLU A 130 -12.74 1.67 -11.99
C GLU A 130 -11.30 1.67 -12.53
N PHE A 131 -10.28 1.62 -11.65
CA PHE A 131 -8.86 1.57 -12.02
C PHE A 131 -8.26 0.16 -11.89
N CYS A 132 -9.06 -0.83 -11.49
CA CYS A 132 -8.62 -2.22 -11.45
C CYS A 132 -8.49 -2.82 -12.87
N GLY A 133 -7.58 -3.79 -13.03
CA GLY A 133 -7.38 -4.49 -14.32
C GLY A 133 -6.44 -3.79 -15.31
N TYR A 134 -6.06 -2.55 -15.09
CA TYR A 134 -5.16 -1.78 -15.97
C TYR A 134 -3.66 -1.99 -15.68
N GLY A 135 -3.31 -2.90 -14.77
CA GLY A 135 -1.92 -3.23 -14.44
C GLY A 135 -1.28 -2.31 -13.40
N ILE A 136 -1.97 -1.26 -12.94
CA ILE A 136 -1.48 -0.29 -11.96
C ILE A 136 -1.11 -0.99 -10.65
N GLY A 137 -1.99 -1.83 -10.11
CA GLY A 137 -1.77 -2.55 -8.86
C GLY A 137 -0.51 -3.42 -8.88
N LYS A 138 -0.22 -4.09 -9.99
CA LYS A 138 1.00 -4.88 -10.15
C LYS A 138 2.26 -4.01 -10.02
N ILE A 139 2.31 -2.88 -10.71
CA ILE A 139 3.47 -1.98 -10.68
C ILE A 139 3.64 -1.37 -9.28
N MET A 140 2.53 -0.99 -8.63
CA MET A 140 2.56 -0.47 -7.26
C MET A 140 3.10 -1.52 -6.29
N LEU A 141 2.60 -2.75 -6.35
CA LEU A 141 3.04 -3.84 -5.48
C LEU A 141 4.52 -4.17 -5.69
N GLU A 142 4.98 -4.30 -6.94
CA GLU A 142 6.39 -4.53 -7.26
C GLU A 142 7.28 -3.40 -6.71
N THR A 143 6.83 -2.14 -6.82
CA THR A 143 7.53 -0.97 -6.31
C THR A 143 7.64 -1.01 -4.78
N VAL A 144 6.54 -1.31 -4.09
CA VAL A 144 6.49 -1.39 -2.63
C VAL A 144 7.32 -2.56 -2.10
N LEU A 145 7.27 -3.74 -2.73
CA LEU A 145 8.09 -4.90 -2.37
C LEU A 145 9.58 -4.64 -2.56
N LYS A 146 9.96 -3.92 -3.63
CA LYS A 146 11.34 -3.49 -3.83
C LYS A 146 11.80 -2.55 -2.72
N ALA A 147 11.00 -1.56 -2.37
CA ALA A 147 11.28 -0.63 -1.27
C ALA A 147 11.38 -1.35 0.08
N ALA A 148 10.46 -2.28 0.38
CA ALA A 148 10.51 -3.11 1.59
C ALA A 148 11.82 -3.92 1.68
N LYS A 149 12.25 -4.53 0.57
CA LYS A 149 13.54 -5.22 0.48
C LYS A 149 14.72 -4.30 0.75
N GLU A 150 14.72 -3.11 0.17
CA GLU A 150 15.75 -2.10 0.36
C GLU A 150 15.79 -1.59 1.80
N SER A 151 14.65 -1.61 2.51
CA SER A 151 14.53 -1.31 3.96
C SER A 151 14.93 -2.47 4.88
N GLY A 152 15.41 -3.58 4.32
CA GLY A 152 15.94 -4.72 5.07
C GLY A 152 14.90 -5.73 5.55
N PHE A 153 13.69 -5.71 4.98
CA PHE A 153 12.73 -6.79 5.19
C PHE A 153 13.07 -8.00 4.33
N GLU A 154 12.79 -9.17 4.85
CA GLU A 154 13.04 -10.48 4.20
C GLU A 154 11.72 -11.18 3.87
N GLN A 155 10.63 -10.77 4.53
CA GLN A 155 9.31 -11.35 4.41
C GLN A 155 8.26 -10.25 4.36
N ALA A 156 7.45 -10.26 3.31
CA ALA A 156 6.25 -9.45 3.18
C ALA A 156 5.02 -10.35 3.31
N GLU A 157 4.08 -9.95 4.15
CA GLU A 157 2.86 -10.67 4.46
C GLU A 157 1.68 -9.88 3.97
N LEU A 158 0.67 -10.58 3.52
CA LEU A 158 -0.62 -10.01 3.15
C LEU A 158 -1.76 -10.99 3.50
N GLU A 159 -2.92 -10.43 3.71
CA GLU A 159 -4.15 -11.18 3.88
C GLU A 159 -5.07 -10.94 2.70
N VAL A 160 -5.75 -11.99 2.23
CA VAL A 160 -6.70 -11.91 1.14
C VAL A 160 -7.90 -12.82 1.41
N ILE A 161 -9.10 -12.32 1.14
CA ILE A 161 -10.31 -13.14 1.21
C ILE A 161 -10.30 -14.13 0.05
N SER A 162 -10.61 -15.42 0.32
CA SER A 162 -10.53 -16.52 -0.65
C SER A 162 -11.35 -16.31 -1.92
N ASP A 163 -12.39 -15.50 -1.85
CA ASP A 163 -13.28 -15.21 -2.97
C ASP A 163 -12.77 -14.06 -3.86
N ASN A 164 -11.73 -13.32 -3.41
CA ASN A 164 -11.13 -12.22 -4.15
C ASN A 164 -10.12 -12.74 -5.18
N GLN A 165 -10.64 -13.33 -6.27
CA GLN A 165 -9.82 -13.92 -7.33
C GLN A 165 -8.89 -12.90 -8.01
N ASN A 166 -9.29 -11.62 -8.09
CA ASN A 166 -8.47 -10.56 -8.68
C ASN A 166 -7.24 -10.27 -7.84
N ALA A 167 -7.39 -10.19 -6.52
CA ALA A 167 -6.25 -9.98 -5.62
C ALA A 167 -5.35 -11.23 -5.57
N ILE A 168 -5.93 -12.44 -5.52
CA ILE A 168 -5.17 -13.70 -5.56
C ILE A 168 -4.31 -13.80 -6.83
N ALA A 169 -4.86 -13.37 -7.98
CA ALA A 169 -4.12 -13.37 -9.24
C ALA A 169 -3.04 -12.26 -9.31
N LEU A 170 -3.14 -11.22 -8.48
CA LEU A 170 -2.14 -10.16 -8.39
C LEU A 170 -0.91 -10.61 -7.58
N TYR A 171 -1.14 -11.37 -6.50
CA TYR A 171 -0.12 -11.85 -5.57
C TYR A 171 0.61 -13.11 -6.05
#